data_f00e205ab9e7c3b1d4b204342be44824
#
_entry.id   f00e205ab9e7c3b1d4b204342be44824
#
_cell.length_a   1.000
_cell.length_b   1.000
_cell.length_c   1.000
_cell.angle_alpha   90.00
_cell.angle_beta   90.00
_cell.angle_gamma   90.00
#
_symmetry.space_group_name_H-M   'P 1'
#
loop_
_entity.id
_entity.type
_entity.pdbx_description
1 polymer ?
#
loop_
_entity_poly.entity_id
_entity_poly.type
_entity_poly.pdbx_seq_one_letter_code
_entity_poly.pdbx_strand_id
1 'polypeptide(L)'
;ARYMRKNGQLDDLEVSDEINACSVKIKVKVNGEDQDYLLMFKNETHNHPTEIEPFGGASTCLGGAIRDPLSGRSYVYQAMRVTGSADPREAISETLEGKLPQRKITQEAARGYSAYGNQIGLCTGFVDEVYHPGFKAKRMEVGAVIGAAPAENVIRKQPKSGDIIVLIGGRTGRDGVGGATGSSKEQTEKSIELSSAEVQKGNPLTERKIQRL
;
A
#
# COMPACT_ATOMS: atom_id res chain seq x y z
N ALA A 1 7.40 -10.21 17.93
CA ALA A 1 7.42 -8.90 18.61
C ALA A 1 7.39 -9.05 20.15
N ARG A 2 6.39 -9.73 20.76
CA ARG A 2 6.26 -9.84 22.24
C ARG A 2 7.50 -10.45 22.91
N TYR A 3 8.07 -11.52 22.36
CA TYR A 3 9.27 -12.16 22.87
C TYR A 3 10.48 -11.20 22.82
N MET A 4 10.71 -10.57 21.68
CA MET A 4 11.83 -9.63 21.49
C MET A 4 11.70 -8.42 22.42
N ARG A 5 10.50 -7.87 22.58
CA ARG A 5 10.25 -6.75 23.51
C ARG A 5 10.56 -7.12 24.97
N LYS A 6 10.14 -8.34 25.39
CA LYS A 6 10.45 -8.83 26.76
C LYS A 6 11.95 -8.99 27.04
N ASN A 7 12.75 -9.14 25.98
CA ASN A 7 14.21 -9.31 26.09
C ASN A 7 15.00 -8.02 25.73
N GLY A 8 14.34 -6.85 25.69
CA GLY A 8 15.01 -5.58 25.39
C GLY A 8 15.60 -5.48 23.99
N GLN A 9 15.03 -6.19 23.01
CA GLN A 9 15.54 -6.23 21.63
C GLN A 9 14.75 -5.33 20.66
N LEU A 10 13.84 -4.50 21.17
CA LEU A 10 12.99 -3.58 20.37
C LEU A 10 12.83 -2.24 21.09
N ASP A 11 13.91 -1.72 21.70
CA ASP A 11 13.87 -0.46 22.44
C ASP A 11 13.73 0.76 21.52
N ASP A 12 14.13 0.58 20.27
CA ASP A 12 13.96 1.55 19.18
C ASP A 12 12.56 1.55 18.56
N LEU A 13 11.73 0.53 18.80
CA LEU A 13 10.36 0.48 18.29
C LEU A 13 9.50 1.52 19.03
N GLU A 14 8.88 2.43 18.26
CA GLU A 14 7.85 3.30 18.80
C GLU A 14 6.61 2.49 19.20
N VAL A 15 6.13 2.71 20.42
CA VAL A 15 4.90 2.11 20.92
C VAL A 15 3.81 3.16 20.94
N SER A 16 2.76 2.95 20.17
CA SER A 16 1.60 3.84 20.06
C SER A 16 0.32 3.02 19.97
N ASP A 17 -0.80 3.60 20.37
CA ASP A 17 -2.15 3.05 20.15
C ASP A 17 -2.56 3.15 18.66
N GLU A 18 -1.92 4.04 17.91
CA GLU A 18 -2.04 4.11 16.45
C GLU A 18 -1.11 3.08 15.80
N ILE A 19 -1.69 2.05 15.14
CA ILE A 19 -0.92 0.95 14.52
C ILE A 19 -1.22 0.93 13.02
N ASN A 20 -0.75 1.94 12.28
CA ASN A 20 -0.92 2.02 10.84
C ASN A 20 0.35 1.61 10.07
N ALA A 21 1.52 1.88 10.64
CA ALA A 21 2.82 1.51 10.08
C ALA A 21 3.77 1.10 11.21
N CYS A 22 4.80 0.31 10.89
CA CYS A 22 5.89 0.06 11.82
C CYS A 22 6.73 1.34 11.94
N SER A 23 6.92 1.83 13.15
CA SER A 23 7.65 3.08 13.43
C SER A 23 8.85 2.80 14.32
N VAL A 24 10.04 3.21 13.89
CA VAL A 24 11.32 2.98 14.55
C VAL A 24 11.99 4.32 14.84
N LYS A 25 12.49 4.49 16.05
CA LYS A 25 13.24 5.68 16.46
C LYS A 25 14.66 5.61 15.89
N ILE A 26 15.06 6.65 15.19
CA ILE A 26 16.41 6.76 14.62
C ILE A 26 17.01 8.13 14.89
N LYS A 27 18.34 8.23 14.78
CA LYS A 27 19.08 9.49 14.73
C LYS A 27 19.42 9.81 13.28
N VAL A 28 19.18 11.04 12.87
CA VAL A 28 19.50 11.54 11.52
C VAL A 28 20.39 12.76 11.65
N LYS A 29 21.50 12.80 10.91
CA LYS A 29 22.34 14.00 10.85
C LYS A 29 21.76 15.02 9.89
N VAL A 30 21.33 16.16 10.43
CA VAL A 30 20.85 17.31 9.67
C VAL A 30 21.77 18.48 9.90
N ASN A 31 22.44 18.96 8.85
CA ASN A 31 23.42 20.05 8.96
C ASN A 31 24.55 19.80 9.99
N GLY A 32 24.92 18.53 10.21
CA GLY A 32 25.97 18.14 11.16
C GLY A 32 25.50 17.86 12.58
N GLU A 33 24.24 18.13 12.92
CA GLU A 33 23.63 17.88 14.22
C GLU A 33 22.74 16.63 14.20
N ASP A 34 22.77 15.84 15.27
CA ASP A 34 21.92 14.65 15.42
C ASP A 34 20.50 15.07 15.84
N GLN A 35 19.52 14.71 15.01
CA GLN A 35 18.09 14.93 15.28
C GLN A 35 17.37 13.62 15.46
N ASP A 36 16.35 13.60 16.31
CA ASP A 36 15.47 12.47 16.52
C ASP A 36 14.42 12.40 15.42
N TYR A 37 14.33 11.24 14.74
CA TYR A 37 13.37 10.95 13.70
C TYR A 37 12.62 9.65 14.00
N LEU A 38 11.44 9.53 13.43
CA LEU A 38 10.72 8.27 13.28
C LEU A 38 10.82 7.81 11.84
N LEU A 39 11.37 6.61 11.63
CA LEU A 39 11.38 5.91 10.36
C LEU A 39 10.17 4.98 10.32
N MET A 40 9.31 5.12 9.34
CA MET A 40 8.09 4.33 9.20
C MET A 40 8.17 3.40 7.99
N PHE A 41 7.80 2.15 8.21
CA PHE A 41 7.70 1.14 7.18
C PHE A 41 6.28 0.59 7.14
N LYS A 42 5.73 0.52 5.94
CA LYS A 42 4.45 -0.14 5.67
C LYS A 42 4.57 -1.05 4.47
N ASN A 43 4.02 -2.24 4.57
CA ASN A 43 3.73 -3.09 3.41
C ASN A 43 2.23 -3.36 3.34
N GLU A 44 1.73 -3.43 2.12
CA GLU A 44 0.33 -3.69 1.80
C GLU A 44 0.23 -4.84 0.80
N THR A 45 -0.67 -5.78 1.03
CA THR A 45 -1.00 -6.83 0.05
C THR A 45 -2.32 -6.49 -0.60
N HIS A 46 -2.36 -6.51 -1.93
CA HIS A 46 -3.54 -6.16 -2.70
C HIS A 46 -3.85 -7.17 -3.81
N ASN A 47 -3.84 -8.46 -3.43
CA ASN A 47 -3.88 -9.59 -4.34
C ASN A 47 -5.21 -9.66 -5.10
N HIS A 48 -6.32 -9.68 -4.38
CA HIS A 48 -7.66 -9.85 -4.95
C HIS A 48 -8.07 -8.73 -5.89
N PRO A 49 -7.96 -7.44 -5.52
CA PRO A 49 -8.29 -6.36 -6.43
C PRO A 49 -7.43 -6.35 -7.71
N THR A 50 -6.16 -6.74 -7.60
CA THR A 50 -5.24 -6.82 -8.74
C THR A 50 -5.60 -7.98 -9.69
N GLU A 51 -6.21 -9.05 -9.19
CA GLU A 51 -6.75 -10.12 -10.03
C GLU A 51 -7.93 -9.68 -10.89
N ILE A 52 -8.80 -8.82 -10.33
CA ILE A 52 -10.06 -8.41 -10.97
C ILE A 52 -9.82 -7.23 -11.90
N GLU A 53 -9.17 -6.21 -11.40
CA GLU A 53 -8.88 -4.97 -12.12
C GLU A 53 -7.41 -4.60 -11.86
N PRO A 54 -6.49 -5.17 -12.67
CA PRO A 54 -5.06 -5.15 -12.35
C PRO A 54 -4.46 -3.75 -12.23
N PHE A 55 -4.89 -2.82 -13.07
CA PHE A 55 -4.39 -1.45 -13.06
C PHE A 55 -4.77 -0.73 -11.76
N GLY A 56 -6.04 -0.69 -11.42
CA GLY A 56 -6.54 -0.02 -10.22
C GLY A 56 -6.12 -0.74 -8.94
N GLY A 57 -6.12 -2.09 -8.95
CA GLY A 57 -5.68 -2.89 -7.82
C GLY A 57 -4.23 -2.61 -7.43
N ALA A 58 -3.31 -2.64 -8.39
CA ALA A 58 -1.90 -2.33 -8.12
C ALA A 58 -1.67 -0.85 -7.81
N SER A 59 -2.39 0.06 -8.46
CA SER A 59 -2.36 1.49 -8.14
C SER A 59 -2.73 1.73 -6.68
N THR A 60 -3.84 1.15 -6.24
CA THR A 60 -4.33 1.33 -4.88
C THR A 60 -3.46 0.62 -3.84
N CYS A 61 -2.80 -0.48 -4.22
CA CYS A 61 -1.79 -1.12 -3.38
C CYS A 61 -0.72 -0.12 -2.94
N LEU A 62 -0.16 0.64 -3.88
CA LEU A 62 0.80 1.69 -3.56
C LEU A 62 0.15 2.85 -2.77
N GLY A 63 -1.01 3.31 -3.22
CA GLY A 63 -1.73 4.41 -2.55
C GLY A 63 -2.06 4.09 -1.09
N GLY A 64 -2.55 2.88 -0.81
CA GLY A 64 -2.81 2.41 0.55
C GLY A 64 -1.55 2.33 1.40
N ALA A 65 -0.48 1.79 0.83
CA ALA A 65 0.82 1.73 1.51
C ALA A 65 1.33 3.13 1.91
N ILE A 66 1.13 4.15 1.07
CA ILE A 66 1.53 5.54 1.36
C ILE A 66 0.65 6.16 2.44
N ARG A 67 -0.66 5.94 2.39
CA ARG A 67 -1.61 6.57 3.33
C ARG A 67 -1.36 6.21 4.78
N ASP A 68 -0.88 5.02 5.07
CA ASP A 68 -0.66 4.58 6.45
C ASP A 68 0.49 5.32 7.15
N PRO A 69 1.72 5.40 6.61
CA PRO A 69 2.76 6.27 7.17
C PRO A 69 2.38 7.76 7.15
N LEU A 70 1.65 8.22 6.12
CA LEU A 70 1.14 9.59 6.05
C LEU A 70 0.18 9.88 7.21
N SER A 71 -0.73 8.96 7.54
CA SER A 71 -1.59 9.08 8.73
C SER A 71 -0.76 9.10 10.03
N GLY A 72 0.40 8.46 10.02
CA GLY A 72 1.41 8.52 11.08
C GLY A 72 2.26 9.80 11.09
N ARG A 73 1.93 10.80 10.27
CA ARG A 73 2.59 12.12 10.13
C ARG A 73 3.96 12.08 9.44
N SER A 74 4.27 11.01 8.70
CA SER A 74 5.53 10.90 7.97
C SER A 74 5.39 11.23 6.50
N TYR A 75 6.44 11.81 5.93
CA TYR A 75 6.60 11.95 4.50
C TYR A 75 7.15 10.65 3.90
N VAL A 76 6.45 10.08 2.92
CA VAL A 76 6.88 8.85 2.23
C VAL A 76 7.80 9.23 1.06
N TYR A 77 9.00 8.68 1.05
CA TYR A 77 10.03 9.04 0.07
C TYR A 77 10.53 7.87 -0.79
N GLN A 78 10.21 6.64 -0.43
CA GLN A 78 10.67 5.45 -1.14
C GLN A 78 9.56 4.39 -1.20
N ALA A 79 9.35 3.83 -2.38
CA ALA A 79 8.48 2.67 -2.58
C ALA A 79 9.29 1.43 -3.02
N MET A 80 8.72 0.27 -2.77
CA MET A 80 9.19 -1.04 -3.20
C MET A 80 8.00 -1.87 -3.66
N ARG A 81 8.23 -2.81 -4.57
CA ARG A 81 7.19 -3.70 -5.07
C ARG A 81 7.72 -5.13 -5.17
N VAL A 82 6.98 -6.07 -4.61
CA VAL A 82 7.25 -7.51 -4.75
C VAL A 82 5.98 -8.20 -5.23
N THR A 83 6.08 -9.02 -6.28
CA THR A 83 4.93 -9.70 -6.86
C THR A 83 5.18 -11.19 -7.05
N GLY A 84 4.10 -11.96 -7.05
CA GLY A 84 4.09 -13.35 -7.48
C GLY A 84 3.08 -13.52 -8.62
N SER A 85 3.53 -14.04 -9.75
CA SER A 85 2.74 -14.25 -10.95
C SER A 85 2.99 -15.63 -11.55
N ALA A 86 2.02 -16.19 -12.28
CA ALA A 86 2.31 -17.27 -13.20
C ALA A 86 3.00 -16.71 -14.45
N ASP A 87 3.40 -17.59 -15.38
CA ASP A 87 4.15 -17.16 -16.57
C ASP A 87 3.28 -16.25 -17.46
N PRO A 88 3.67 -14.97 -17.65
CA PRO A 88 2.93 -14.06 -18.49
C PRO A 88 2.97 -14.39 -19.99
N ARG A 89 3.76 -15.37 -20.39
CA ARG A 89 3.88 -15.86 -21.77
C ARG A 89 2.90 -16.99 -22.07
N GLU A 90 2.18 -17.49 -21.06
CA GLU A 90 1.15 -18.51 -21.26
C GLU A 90 0.17 -18.13 -22.39
N ALA A 91 -0.26 -19.10 -23.16
CA ALA A 91 -1.28 -18.92 -24.19
C ALA A 91 -2.62 -18.52 -23.54
N ILE A 92 -3.42 -17.71 -24.24
CA ILE A 92 -4.75 -17.28 -23.73
C ILE A 92 -5.65 -18.50 -23.49
N SER A 93 -5.50 -19.55 -24.29
CA SER A 93 -6.24 -20.82 -24.16
C SER A 93 -5.96 -21.57 -22.85
N GLU A 94 -4.87 -21.26 -22.17
CA GLU A 94 -4.49 -21.85 -20.87
C GLU A 94 -4.99 -21.02 -19.69
N THR A 95 -5.69 -19.92 -19.95
CA THR A 95 -6.28 -19.09 -18.90
C THR A 95 -7.33 -19.89 -18.13
N LEU A 96 -7.27 -19.86 -16.80
CA LEU A 96 -8.30 -20.48 -15.96
C LEU A 96 -9.65 -19.80 -16.18
N GLU A 97 -10.71 -20.61 -16.14
CA GLU A 97 -12.08 -20.12 -16.24
C GLU A 97 -12.36 -19.02 -15.20
N GLY A 98 -13.03 -17.95 -15.63
CA GLY A 98 -13.33 -16.80 -14.77
C GLY A 98 -12.13 -15.93 -14.37
N LYS A 99 -10.96 -16.13 -14.99
CA LYS A 99 -9.74 -15.35 -14.73
C LYS A 99 -9.32 -14.49 -15.93
N LEU A 100 -8.58 -13.45 -15.67
CA LEU A 100 -7.88 -12.72 -16.72
C LEU A 100 -6.60 -13.45 -17.14
N PRO A 101 -6.17 -13.32 -18.42
CA PRO A 101 -4.88 -13.86 -18.85
C PRO A 101 -3.71 -13.32 -18.04
N GLN A 102 -2.73 -14.17 -17.70
CA GLN A 102 -1.57 -13.80 -16.86
C GLN A 102 -0.80 -12.60 -17.44
N ARG A 103 -0.67 -12.55 -18.76
CA ARG A 103 -0.03 -11.41 -19.44
C ARG A 103 -0.75 -10.09 -19.16
N LYS A 104 -2.08 -10.09 -19.23
CA LYS A 104 -2.88 -8.89 -18.96
C LYS A 104 -2.72 -8.44 -17.51
N ILE A 105 -2.84 -9.37 -16.57
CA ILE A 105 -2.70 -9.06 -15.14
C ILE A 105 -1.33 -8.45 -14.87
N THR A 106 -0.25 -9.09 -15.34
CA THR A 106 1.13 -8.65 -15.08
C THR A 106 1.40 -7.26 -15.67
N GLN A 107 1.02 -7.04 -16.94
CA GLN A 107 1.25 -5.76 -17.62
C GLN A 107 0.46 -4.61 -17.02
N GLU A 108 -0.84 -4.80 -16.79
CA GLU A 108 -1.69 -3.74 -16.24
C GLU A 108 -1.36 -3.44 -14.77
N ALA A 109 -1.00 -4.45 -13.98
CA ALA A 109 -0.56 -4.24 -12.60
C ALA A 109 0.73 -3.40 -12.54
N ALA A 110 1.72 -3.72 -13.38
CA ALA A 110 2.96 -2.93 -13.47
C ALA A 110 2.67 -1.48 -13.89
N ARG A 111 1.79 -1.28 -14.89
CA ARG A 111 1.37 0.05 -15.34
C ARG A 111 0.64 0.83 -14.25
N GLY A 112 -0.26 0.18 -13.53
CA GLY A 112 -1.04 0.80 -12.46
C GLY A 112 -0.15 1.27 -11.30
N TYR A 113 0.75 0.42 -10.84
CA TYR A 113 1.70 0.77 -9.78
C TYR A 113 2.60 1.94 -10.20
N SER A 114 3.19 1.86 -11.40
CA SER A 114 4.00 2.92 -11.98
C SER A 114 3.23 4.24 -12.16
N ALA A 115 2.00 4.18 -12.67
CA ALA A 115 1.18 5.37 -12.87
C ALA A 115 0.90 6.11 -11.56
N TYR A 116 0.62 5.38 -10.48
CA TYR A 116 0.42 6.00 -9.17
C TYR A 116 1.70 6.66 -8.65
N GLY A 117 2.82 5.94 -8.67
CA GLY A 117 4.12 6.45 -8.26
C GLY A 117 4.54 7.71 -9.02
N ASN A 118 4.38 7.71 -10.35
CA ASN A 118 4.69 8.86 -11.20
C ASN A 118 3.82 10.09 -10.86
N GLN A 119 2.53 9.91 -10.61
CA GLN A 119 1.62 11.02 -10.31
C GLN A 119 1.87 11.61 -8.92
N ILE A 120 2.20 10.78 -7.94
CA ILE A 120 2.53 11.26 -6.58
C ILE A 120 3.97 11.78 -6.49
N GLY A 121 4.84 11.40 -7.42
CA GLY A 121 6.25 11.75 -7.45
C GLY A 121 7.11 10.90 -6.51
N LEU A 122 6.78 9.61 -6.40
CA LEU A 122 7.45 8.65 -5.54
C LEU A 122 8.23 7.63 -6.38
N CYS A 123 9.52 7.48 -6.08
CA CYS A 123 10.38 6.50 -6.72
C CYS A 123 10.11 5.09 -6.17
N THR A 124 9.94 4.10 -7.05
CA THR A 124 9.98 2.68 -6.68
C THR A 124 11.41 2.18 -6.86
N GLY A 125 12.18 2.19 -5.78
CA GLY A 125 13.62 1.87 -5.81
C GLY A 125 13.95 0.39 -5.84
N PHE A 126 12.97 -0.48 -5.61
CA PHE A 126 13.14 -1.93 -5.70
C PHE A 126 11.89 -2.56 -6.29
N VAL A 127 12.07 -3.41 -7.31
CA VAL A 127 11.01 -4.22 -7.91
C VAL A 127 11.53 -5.64 -8.08
N ASP A 128 10.79 -6.61 -7.55
CA ASP A 128 11.06 -8.03 -7.74
C ASP A 128 9.77 -8.77 -8.11
N GLU A 129 9.83 -9.59 -9.15
CA GLU A 129 8.70 -10.41 -9.60
C GLU A 129 9.10 -11.88 -9.61
N VAL A 130 8.45 -12.67 -8.78
CA VAL A 130 8.64 -14.14 -8.70
C VAL A 130 7.61 -14.83 -9.59
N TYR A 131 8.09 -15.66 -10.50
CA TYR A 131 7.22 -16.44 -11.40
C TYR A 131 7.14 -17.89 -10.94
N HIS A 132 5.92 -18.35 -10.67
CA HIS A 132 5.67 -19.72 -10.26
C HIS A 132 4.24 -20.14 -10.63
N PRO A 133 4.01 -21.38 -11.14
CA PRO A 133 2.68 -21.82 -11.55
C PRO A 133 1.62 -21.74 -10.45
N GLY A 134 2.01 -21.83 -9.17
CA GLY A 134 1.09 -21.69 -8.03
C GLY A 134 0.41 -20.33 -7.95
N PHE A 135 0.99 -19.28 -8.53
CA PHE A 135 0.36 -17.95 -8.59
C PHE A 135 -0.69 -17.82 -9.69
N LYS A 136 -0.91 -18.84 -10.50
CA LYS A 136 -1.98 -18.86 -11.50
C LYS A 136 -3.37 -18.78 -10.84
N ALA A 137 -3.53 -19.47 -9.72
CA ALA A 137 -4.76 -19.44 -8.94
C ALA A 137 -5.00 -18.07 -8.26
N LYS A 138 -3.92 -17.45 -7.77
CA LYS A 138 -3.97 -16.15 -7.08
C LYS A 138 -2.65 -15.41 -7.22
N ARG A 139 -2.67 -14.25 -7.87
CA ARG A 139 -1.54 -13.33 -7.90
C ARG A 139 -1.20 -12.81 -6.50
N MET A 140 0.06 -12.66 -6.22
CA MET A 140 0.55 -11.87 -5.09
C MET A 140 0.95 -10.47 -5.56
N GLU A 141 0.37 -9.44 -4.98
CA GLU A 141 0.75 -8.04 -5.20
C GLU A 141 1.08 -7.42 -3.84
N VAL A 142 2.34 -7.07 -3.64
CA VAL A 142 2.82 -6.44 -2.40
C VAL A 142 3.47 -5.12 -2.75
N GLY A 143 2.93 -4.05 -2.20
CA GLY A 143 3.56 -2.74 -2.18
C GLY A 143 4.15 -2.46 -0.81
N ALA A 144 5.32 -1.87 -0.76
CA ALA A 144 5.91 -1.42 0.49
C ALA A 144 6.48 -0.01 0.32
N VAL A 145 6.51 0.73 1.42
CA VAL A 145 7.03 2.09 1.42
C VAL A 145 7.82 2.39 2.70
N ILE A 146 8.69 3.36 2.58
CA ILE A 146 9.45 3.94 3.69
C ILE A 146 9.11 5.43 3.76
N GLY A 147 8.73 5.87 4.95
CA GLY A 147 8.51 7.28 5.28
C GLY A 147 9.33 7.69 6.50
N ALA A 148 9.50 8.98 6.70
CA ALA A 148 10.17 9.52 7.88
C ALA A 148 9.58 10.86 8.27
N ALA A 149 9.69 11.18 9.57
CA ALA A 149 9.35 12.49 10.11
C ALA A 149 10.26 12.84 11.29
N PRO A 150 10.56 14.13 11.53
CA PRO A 150 11.11 14.55 12.81
C PRO A 150 10.20 14.09 13.97
N ALA A 151 10.78 13.52 15.02
CA ALA A 151 10.00 12.93 16.10
C ALA A 151 9.10 13.97 16.78
N GLU A 152 9.54 15.23 16.87
CA GLU A 152 8.79 16.35 17.44
C GLU A 152 7.49 16.67 16.68
N ASN A 153 7.44 16.37 15.36
CA ASN A 153 6.26 16.62 14.54
C ASN A 153 5.19 15.51 14.67
N VAL A 154 5.54 14.39 15.30
CA VAL A 154 4.64 13.23 15.44
C VAL A 154 3.88 13.32 16.75
N ILE A 155 2.81 14.12 16.76
CA ILE A 155 1.98 14.34 17.95
C ILE A 155 0.90 13.25 18.03
N ARG A 156 1.00 12.41 19.07
CA ARG A 156 0.05 11.33 19.35
C ARG A 156 -0.80 11.69 20.57
N LYS A 157 -1.82 12.51 20.33
CA LYS A 157 -2.78 12.92 21.36
C LYS A 157 -4.15 12.36 21.07
N GLN A 158 -4.87 12.02 22.15
CA GLN A 158 -6.28 11.63 22.03
C GLN A 158 -7.16 12.86 21.84
N PRO A 159 -8.18 12.83 20.95
CA PRO A 159 -9.11 13.91 20.76
C PRO A 159 -9.94 14.16 22.03
N LYS A 160 -10.31 15.40 22.26
CA LYS A 160 -11.10 15.83 23.41
C LYS A 160 -12.37 16.57 22.95
N SER A 161 -13.35 16.65 23.84
CA SER A 161 -14.52 17.48 23.59
C SER A 161 -14.12 18.94 23.33
N GLY A 162 -14.60 19.51 22.23
CA GLY A 162 -14.25 20.85 21.75
C GLY A 162 -13.18 20.89 20.67
N ASP A 163 -12.52 19.78 20.36
CA ASP A 163 -11.60 19.69 19.22
C ASP A 163 -12.34 19.82 17.89
N ILE A 164 -11.70 20.47 16.93
CA ILE A 164 -12.26 20.65 15.59
C ILE A 164 -11.85 19.47 14.71
N ILE A 165 -12.82 18.82 14.09
CA ILE A 165 -12.60 17.78 13.10
C ILE A 165 -12.54 18.40 11.72
N VAL A 166 -11.42 18.23 11.01
CA VAL A 166 -11.21 18.71 9.64
C VAL A 166 -11.11 17.55 8.70
N LEU A 167 -11.99 17.50 7.68
CA LEU A 167 -11.91 16.51 6.59
C LEU A 167 -11.21 17.14 5.39
N ILE A 168 -10.07 16.57 5.03
CA ILE A 168 -9.27 16.98 3.87
C ILE A 168 -9.19 15.81 2.89
N GLY A 169 -9.54 16.04 1.62
CA GLY A 169 -9.48 14.98 0.61
C GLY A 169 -10.19 15.34 -0.68
N GLY A 170 -10.38 14.34 -1.52
CA GLY A 170 -11.19 14.40 -2.74
C GLY A 170 -12.61 13.92 -2.51
N ARG A 171 -13.43 13.99 -3.56
CA ARG A 171 -14.77 13.40 -3.55
C ARG A 171 -14.66 11.88 -3.43
N THR A 172 -15.49 11.30 -2.59
CA THR A 172 -15.65 9.85 -2.48
C THR A 172 -16.75 9.35 -3.39
N GLY A 173 -16.61 8.12 -3.88
CA GLY A 173 -17.60 7.40 -4.66
C GLY A 173 -17.90 6.03 -4.06
N ARG A 174 -18.44 5.13 -4.87
CA ARG A 174 -18.75 3.76 -4.44
C ARG A 174 -17.57 2.79 -4.62
N ASP A 175 -16.50 3.22 -5.28
CA ASP A 175 -15.31 2.38 -5.48
C ASP A 175 -14.71 1.98 -4.12
N GLY A 176 -14.40 0.70 -3.99
CA GLY A 176 -13.81 0.14 -2.77
C GLY A 176 -14.83 -0.28 -1.69
N VAL A 177 -16.12 -0.05 -1.91
CA VAL A 177 -17.16 -0.53 -0.99
C VAL A 177 -17.20 -2.06 -0.99
N GLY A 178 -16.96 -2.68 0.15
CA GLY A 178 -16.93 -4.14 0.28
C GLY A 178 -15.62 -4.80 -0.17
N GLY A 179 -14.62 -4.05 -0.63
CA GLY A 179 -13.36 -4.59 -1.15
C GLY A 179 -12.62 -5.51 -0.17
N ALA A 180 -12.60 -5.17 1.11
CA ALA A 180 -11.99 -5.99 2.15
C ALA A 180 -12.72 -7.33 2.36
N THR A 181 -14.05 -7.38 2.17
CA THR A 181 -14.85 -8.60 2.33
C THR A 181 -14.74 -9.53 1.13
N GLY A 182 -14.45 -8.98 -0.06
CA GLY A 182 -14.25 -9.73 -1.30
C GLY A 182 -12.93 -10.51 -1.36
N SER A 183 -11.92 -10.10 -0.59
CA SER A 183 -10.56 -10.64 -0.70
C SER A 183 -10.41 -12.13 -0.37
N SER A 184 -11.36 -12.71 0.35
CA SER A 184 -11.38 -14.13 0.74
C SER A 184 -12.38 -14.99 -0.03
N LYS A 185 -13.08 -14.44 -1.03
CA LYS A 185 -14.07 -15.16 -1.83
C LYS A 185 -13.43 -15.82 -3.05
N GLU A 186 -14.02 -16.93 -3.49
CA GLU A 186 -13.69 -17.56 -4.76
C GLU A 186 -14.14 -16.67 -5.92
N GLN A 187 -13.31 -16.59 -6.96
CA GLN A 187 -13.59 -15.79 -8.15
C GLN A 187 -14.45 -16.59 -9.13
N THR A 188 -15.56 -16.03 -9.54
CA THR A 188 -16.45 -16.56 -10.57
C THR A 188 -16.68 -15.52 -11.66
N GLU A 189 -17.21 -15.90 -12.83
CA GLU A 189 -17.53 -14.93 -13.91
C GLU A 189 -18.41 -13.78 -13.42
N LYS A 190 -19.35 -14.05 -12.50
CA LYS A 190 -20.18 -13.02 -11.87
C LYS A 190 -19.38 -12.07 -10.97
N SER A 191 -18.19 -12.46 -10.54
CA SER A 191 -17.34 -11.60 -9.72
C SER A 191 -16.88 -10.37 -10.47
N ILE A 192 -16.66 -10.44 -11.78
CA ILE A 192 -16.23 -9.30 -12.60
C ILE A 192 -17.32 -8.22 -12.64
N GLU A 193 -18.58 -8.62 -12.80
CA GLU A 193 -19.71 -7.68 -12.84
C GLU A 193 -20.03 -7.09 -11.45
N LEU A 194 -19.94 -7.92 -10.41
CA LEU A 194 -20.29 -7.53 -9.04
C LEU A 194 -19.13 -6.85 -8.30
N SER A 195 -17.88 -7.17 -8.65
CA SER A 195 -16.68 -6.81 -7.89
C SER A 195 -15.89 -5.64 -8.46
N SER A 196 -16.24 -5.10 -9.63
CA SER A 196 -15.53 -3.95 -10.18
C SER A 196 -15.63 -2.71 -9.29
N ALA A 197 -16.75 -2.57 -8.57
CA ALA A 197 -16.93 -1.51 -7.58
C ALA A 197 -16.19 -1.78 -6.24
N GLU A 198 -15.71 -3.00 -6.01
CA GLU A 198 -14.94 -3.35 -4.83
C GLU A 198 -13.47 -2.89 -4.93
N VAL A 199 -12.99 -2.63 -6.13
CA VAL A 199 -11.62 -2.15 -6.34
C VAL A 199 -11.56 -0.66 -6.06
N GLN A 200 -10.82 -0.29 -5.03
CA GLN A 200 -10.59 1.11 -4.69
C GLN A 200 -9.90 1.84 -5.84
N LYS A 201 -10.31 3.07 -6.07
CA LYS A 201 -9.66 3.99 -7.03
C LYS A 201 -8.98 5.11 -6.24
N GLY A 202 -7.67 5.03 -6.09
CA GLY A 202 -6.88 6.07 -5.44
C GLY A 202 -6.83 7.34 -6.28
N ASN A 203 -6.69 8.49 -5.61
CA ASN A 203 -6.44 9.77 -6.27
C ASN A 203 -5.03 10.26 -5.92
N PRO A 204 -4.02 9.88 -6.71
CA PRO A 204 -2.62 10.19 -6.40
C PRO A 204 -2.33 11.69 -6.37
N LEU A 205 -3.03 12.50 -7.17
CA LEU A 205 -2.85 13.95 -7.18
C LEU A 205 -3.35 14.61 -5.89
N THR A 206 -4.48 14.16 -5.36
CA THR A 206 -4.99 14.61 -4.07
C THR A 206 -4.08 14.14 -2.94
N GLU A 207 -3.66 12.89 -2.96
CA GLU A 207 -2.75 12.33 -1.96
C GLU A 207 -1.40 13.04 -1.95
N ARG A 208 -0.86 13.40 -3.13
CA ARG A 208 0.35 14.24 -3.24
C ARG A 208 0.17 15.60 -2.58
N LYS A 209 -0.98 16.24 -2.74
CA LYS A 209 -1.26 17.53 -2.10
C LYS A 209 -1.29 17.40 -0.58
N ILE A 210 -1.96 16.34 -0.07
CA ILE A 210 -2.04 16.08 1.38
C ILE A 210 -0.65 15.78 1.95
N GLN A 211 0.16 15.00 1.24
CA GLN A 211 1.52 14.65 1.67
C GLN A 211 2.44 15.88 1.78
N ARG A 212 2.11 16.99 1.10
CA ARG A 212 2.89 18.22 1.09
C ARG A 212 2.31 19.33 1.99
N LEU A 213 1.16 19.09 2.58
CA LEU A 213 0.51 20.00 3.50
C LEU A 213 1.16 19.93 4.89
#